data_07b6d2626ced30f1b51ba4c79236244c
#
_entry.id   07b6d2626ced30f1b51ba4c79236244c
#
_cell.length_a   1.000
_cell.length_b   1.000
_cell.length_c   1.000
_cell.angle_alpha   90.00
_cell.angle_beta   90.00
_cell.angle_gamma   90.00
#
_symmetry.space_group_name_H-M   'P 1'
#
loop_
_entity.id
_entity.type
_entity.pdbx_description
1 polymer ?
#
loop_
_entity_poly.entity_id
_entity_poly.type
_entity_poly.pdbx_seq_one_letter_code
_entity_poly.pdbx_strand_id
1 'polypeptide(L)'
;DRVDVLVNNAGGAKGLEPVAEADLEHWRWMWETNVLGTLRMTRALLPKLIASGDGLIVTITSVAAFEVYDGGAGYTSAKHAQGALHRTLRGELLGKPVRLTEIAPGAVETEFSLVRFGGDQQRADAVYEGMTPLVAADIAEVIGFVASRPSHVNVDQIVIRPRDQATASRRVGRS
;
A
#
# COMPACT_ATOMS: atom_id res chain seq x y z
N ASP A 1 7.08 21.67 15.69
CA ASP A 1 7.94 20.70 14.97
C ASP A 1 7.51 20.63 13.51
N ARG A 2 8.49 20.61 12.60
CA ARG A 2 8.32 20.54 11.16
C ARG A 2 8.11 19.07 10.73
N VAL A 3 7.27 18.84 9.73
CA VAL A 3 7.10 17.54 9.05
C VAL A 3 7.17 17.79 7.55
N ASP A 4 8.11 17.15 6.89
CA ASP A 4 8.34 17.28 5.45
C ASP A 4 7.81 16.07 4.67
N VAL A 5 7.88 14.89 5.26
CA VAL A 5 7.46 13.64 4.61
C VAL A 5 6.58 12.82 5.53
N LEU A 6 5.46 12.38 5.01
CA LEU A 6 4.60 11.36 5.62
C LEU A 6 4.59 10.12 4.74
N VAL A 7 5.00 8.98 5.30
CA VAL A 7 4.85 7.68 4.63
C VAL A 7 3.75 6.89 5.32
N ASN A 8 2.60 6.79 4.68
CA ASN A 8 1.50 5.93 5.09
C ASN A 8 1.80 4.48 4.66
N ASN A 9 2.64 3.80 5.43
CA ASN A 9 3.08 2.43 5.19
C ASN A 9 2.32 1.41 6.02
N ALA A 10 1.83 1.78 7.21
CA ALA A 10 1.11 0.88 8.09
C ALA A 10 -0.11 0.29 7.39
N GLY A 11 -0.24 -1.02 7.44
CA GLY A 11 -1.32 -1.74 6.79
C GLY A 11 -1.07 -3.24 6.80
N GLY A 12 -2.07 -4.01 6.38
CA GLY A 12 -1.94 -5.46 6.33
C GLY A 12 -3.19 -6.14 5.83
N ALA A 13 -3.14 -7.46 5.79
CA ALA A 13 -4.27 -8.32 5.45
C ALA A 13 -4.50 -9.38 6.54
N LYS A 14 -5.72 -9.86 6.61
CA LYS A 14 -6.10 -11.03 7.41
C LYS A 14 -6.97 -11.95 6.58
N GLY A 15 -6.65 -13.23 6.64
CA GLY A 15 -7.39 -14.28 5.97
C GLY A 15 -7.31 -14.27 4.44
N LEU A 16 -7.96 -15.26 3.85
CA LEU A 16 -8.10 -15.47 2.41
C LEU A 16 -9.39 -16.26 2.14
N GLU A 17 -10.43 -16.02 2.92
CA GLU A 17 -11.68 -16.74 2.85
C GLU A 17 -12.56 -16.17 1.72
N PRO A 18 -13.36 -17.01 1.05
CA PRO A 18 -14.42 -16.56 0.17
C PRO A 18 -15.39 -15.61 0.90
N VAL A 19 -16.07 -14.74 0.17
CA VAL A 19 -17.00 -13.76 0.76
C VAL A 19 -18.09 -14.43 1.60
N ALA A 20 -18.54 -15.62 1.21
CA ALA A 20 -19.56 -16.37 1.96
C ALA A 20 -19.09 -16.81 3.36
N GLU A 21 -17.77 -16.90 3.59
CA GLU A 21 -17.16 -17.36 4.83
C GLU A 21 -16.39 -16.22 5.53
N ALA A 22 -16.64 -14.97 5.12
CA ALA A 22 -15.89 -13.81 5.54
C ALA A 22 -16.00 -13.56 7.05
N ASP A 23 -14.84 -13.45 7.71
CA ASP A 23 -14.78 -12.99 9.10
C ASP A 23 -14.88 -11.45 9.14
N LEU A 24 -15.97 -10.93 9.69
CA LEU A 24 -16.24 -9.50 9.77
C LEU A 24 -15.24 -8.75 10.65
N GLU A 25 -14.64 -9.39 11.66
CA GLU A 25 -13.61 -8.76 12.48
C GLU A 25 -12.29 -8.60 11.69
N HIS A 26 -11.94 -9.55 10.84
CA HIS A 26 -10.85 -9.42 9.90
C HIS A 26 -11.07 -8.25 8.93
N TRP A 27 -12.29 -8.10 8.41
CA TRP A 27 -12.66 -7.00 7.53
C TRP A 27 -12.58 -5.65 8.24
N ARG A 28 -13.13 -5.52 9.45
CA ARG A 28 -13.06 -4.30 10.26
C ARG A 28 -11.59 -3.92 10.51
N TRP A 29 -10.77 -4.89 10.89
CA TRP A 29 -9.35 -4.64 11.13
C TRP A 29 -8.62 -4.16 9.87
N MET A 30 -8.88 -4.76 8.70
CA MET A 30 -8.28 -4.34 7.44
C MET A 30 -8.71 -2.92 7.05
N TRP A 31 -9.97 -2.56 7.23
CA TRP A 31 -10.45 -1.20 6.97
C TRP A 31 -9.91 -0.19 7.96
N GLU A 32 -9.91 -0.52 9.24
CA GLU A 32 -9.40 0.34 10.29
C GLU A 32 -7.91 0.66 10.09
N THR A 33 -7.12 -0.35 9.73
CA THR A 33 -5.67 -0.20 9.57
C THR A 33 -5.31 0.46 8.24
N ASN A 34 -5.83 -0.04 7.12
CA ASN A 34 -5.41 0.44 5.79
C ASN A 34 -6.08 1.74 5.38
N VAL A 35 -7.36 1.96 5.71
CA VAL A 35 -8.13 3.11 5.24
C VAL A 35 -8.17 4.21 6.31
N LEU A 36 -8.75 3.90 7.48
CA LEU A 36 -8.91 4.91 8.53
C LEU A 36 -7.58 5.31 9.16
N GLY A 37 -6.62 4.38 9.27
CA GLY A 37 -5.25 4.68 9.70
C GLY A 37 -4.59 5.70 8.77
N THR A 38 -4.63 5.47 7.46
CA THR A 38 -4.14 6.42 6.46
C THR A 38 -4.83 7.79 6.57
N LEU A 39 -6.16 7.82 6.69
CA LEU A 39 -6.91 9.06 6.83
C LEU A 39 -6.52 9.83 8.09
N ARG A 40 -6.44 9.15 9.24
CA ARG A 40 -6.12 9.78 10.54
C ARG A 40 -4.72 10.39 10.53
N MET A 41 -3.72 9.66 10.06
CA MET A 41 -2.33 10.15 10.00
C MET A 41 -2.22 11.33 9.03
N THR A 42 -2.82 11.20 7.84
CA THR A 42 -2.82 12.29 6.86
C THR A 42 -3.49 13.53 7.43
N ARG A 43 -4.71 13.40 7.98
CA ARG A 43 -5.45 14.53 8.57
C ARG A 43 -4.67 15.21 9.69
N ALA A 44 -4.01 14.44 10.55
CA ALA A 44 -3.27 14.99 11.69
C ALA A 44 -2.00 15.75 11.25
N LEU A 45 -1.32 15.30 10.19
CA LEU A 45 -0.03 15.85 9.77
C LEU A 45 -0.13 16.82 8.60
N LEU A 46 -1.25 16.86 7.88
CA LEU A 46 -1.43 17.70 6.70
C LEU A 46 -1.14 19.19 6.94
N PRO A 47 -1.57 19.83 8.04
CA PRO A 47 -1.23 21.23 8.30
C PRO A 47 0.29 21.46 8.42
N LYS A 48 1.04 20.51 8.99
CA LYS A 48 2.50 20.60 9.13
C LYS A 48 3.21 20.39 7.80
N LEU A 49 2.71 19.46 6.97
CA LEU A 49 3.21 19.22 5.61
C LEU A 49 3.00 20.45 4.72
N ILE A 50 1.85 21.10 4.79
CA ILE A 50 1.61 22.35 4.06
C ILE A 50 2.54 23.47 4.56
N ALA A 51 2.68 23.59 5.88
CA ALA A 51 3.53 24.62 6.49
C ALA A 51 5.03 24.42 6.21
N SER A 52 5.47 23.21 5.83
CA SER A 52 6.86 22.94 5.46
C SER A 52 7.29 23.66 4.16
N GLY A 53 6.33 23.95 3.26
CA GLY A 53 6.57 24.58 1.97
C GLY A 53 6.96 23.62 0.84
N ASP A 54 7.27 22.36 1.16
CA ASP A 54 7.56 21.27 0.18
C ASP A 54 7.24 19.91 0.82
N GLY A 55 6.00 19.72 1.23
CA GLY A 55 5.54 18.49 1.85
C GLY A 55 5.46 17.33 0.84
N LEU A 56 5.64 16.10 1.32
CA LEU A 56 5.43 14.89 0.55
C LEU A 56 4.58 13.89 1.34
N ILE A 57 3.55 13.36 0.70
CA ILE A 57 2.78 12.22 1.22
C ILE A 57 3.01 11.02 0.31
N VAL A 58 3.58 9.96 0.85
CA VAL A 58 3.69 8.66 0.18
C VAL A 58 2.69 7.71 0.79
N THR A 59 1.85 7.09 -0.03
CA THR A 59 0.91 6.05 0.41
C THR A 59 1.29 4.72 -0.19
N ILE A 60 1.60 3.74 0.65
CA ILE A 60 1.89 2.37 0.23
C ILE A 60 0.57 1.62 0.11
N THR A 61 0.07 1.53 -1.12
CA THR A 61 -1.13 0.76 -1.41
C THR A 61 -0.78 -0.71 -1.71
N SER A 62 -1.03 -1.17 -2.88
CA SER A 62 -0.71 -2.50 -3.42
C SER A 62 -1.21 -2.58 -4.86
N VAL A 63 -0.74 -3.54 -5.66
CA VAL A 63 -1.43 -3.95 -6.90
C VAL A 63 -2.89 -4.33 -6.62
N ALA A 64 -3.21 -4.78 -5.41
CA ALA A 64 -4.57 -5.03 -4.92
C ALA A 64 -5.45 -3.76 -4.80
N ALA A 65 -4.92 -2.55 -5.07
CA ALA A 65 -5.70 -1.32 -5.21
C ALA A 65 -6.29 -1.13 -6.62
N PHE A 66 -5.93 -2.00 -7.57
CA PHE A 66 -6.36 -1.97 -8.97
C PHE A 66 -6.84 -3.33 -9.47
N GLU A 67 -6.43 -4.40 -8.79
CA GLU A 67 -6.69 -5.77 -9.18
C GLU A 67 -7.39 -6.53 -8.05
N VAL A 68 -8.08 -7.61 -8.42
CA VAL A 68 -8.79 -8.47 -7.46
C VAL A 68 -8.35 -9.93 -7.66
N TYR A 69 -8.55 -10.76 -6.64
CA TYR A 69 -8.26 -12.18 -6.67
C TYR A 69 -9.17 -12.93 -5.68
N ASP A 70 -9.38 -14.21 -5.92
CA ASP A 70 -10.24 -15.05 -5.10
C ASP A 70 -9.75 -15.10 -3.64
N GLY A 71 -10.69 -14.99 -2.69
CA GLY A 71 -10.42 -14.91 -1.27
C GLY A 71 -9.82 -13.56 -0.82
N GLY A 72 -9.51 -12.66 -1.75
CA GLY A 72 -8.88 -11.38 -1.46
C GLY A 72 -9.85 -10.23 -1.16
N ALA A 73 -11.17 -10.45 -1.17
CA ALA A 73 -12.17 -9.40 -1.18
C ALA A 73 -12.01 -8.36 -0.04
N GLY A 74 -11.73 -8.79 1.18
CA GLY A 74 -11.53 -7.87 2.31
C GLY A 74 -10.32 -6.96 2.14
N TYR A 75 -9.20 -7.53 1.70
CA TYR A 75 -7.97 -6.76 1.46
C TYR A 75 -8.05 -5.88 0.21
N THR A 76 -8.55 -6.44 -0.90
CA THR A 76 -8.65 -5.67 -2.16
C THR A 76 -9.62 -4.51 -2.02
N SER A 77 -10.76 -4.68 -1.34
CA SER A 77 -11.70 -3.58 -1.08
C SER A 77 -11.06 -2.47 -0.23
N ALA A 78 -10.32 -2.83 0.82
CA ALA A 78 -9.61 -1.85 1.65
C ALA A 78 -8.51 -1.12 0.86
N LYS A 79 -7.74 -1.81 0.01
CA LYS A 79 -6.69 -1.19 -0.80
C LYS A 79 -7.26 -0.32 -1.93
N HIS A 80 -8.36 -0.70 -2.56
CA HIS A 80 -9.09 0.17 -3.50
C HIS A 80 -9.56 1.46 -2.81
N ALA A 81 -10.14 1.33 -1.61
CA ALA A 81 -10.57 2.49 -0.83
C ALA A 81 -9.39 3.38 -0.43
N GLN A 82 -8.25 2.81 0.00
CA GLN A 82 -7.02 3.55 0.31
C GLN A 82 -6.51 4.32 -0.92
N GLY A 83 -6.48 3.68 -2.10
CA GLY A 83 -6.09 4.33 -3.35
C GLY A 83 -7.06 5.43 -3.78
N ALA A 84 -8.38 5.21 -3.61
CA ALA A 84 -9.38 6.24 -3.89
C ALA A 84 -9.19 7.47 -2.99
N LEU A 85 -8.96 7.27 -1.68
CA LEU A 85 -8.65 8.34 -0.73
C LEU A 85 -7.41 9.13 -1.18
N HIS A 86 -6.33 8.45 -1.54
CA HIS A 86 -5.10 9.09 -2.01
C HIS A 86 -5.33 9.95 -3.26
N ARG A 87 -6.03 9.41 -4.26
CA ARG A 87 -6.31 10.11 -5.52
C ARG A 87 -7.26 11.30 -5.34
N THR A 88 -8.24 11.21 -4.43
CA THR A 88 -9.09 12.33 -4.05
C THR A 88 -8.28 13.44 -3.39
N LEU A 89 -7.43 13.09 -2.43
CA LEU A 89 -6.56 14.04 -1.75
C LEU A 89 -5.62 14.78 -2.72
N ARG A 90 -5.16 14.12 -3.77
CA ARG A 90 -4.35 14.75 -4.83
C ARG A 90 -5.07 15.94 -5.47
N GLY A 91 -6.38 15.81 -5.72
CA GLY A 91 -7.22 16.91 -6.24
C GLY A 91 -7.45 18.01 -5.20
N GLU A 92 -7.73 17.64 -3.94
CA GLU A 92 -8.03 18.60 -2.86
C GLU A 92 -6.81 19.47 -2.51
N LEU A 93 -5.59 18.98 -2.74
CA LEU A 93 -4.35 19.69 -2.45
C LEU A 93 -3.80 20.47 -3.66
N LEU A 94 -4.57 20.61 -4.74
CA LEU A 94 -4.15 21.43 -5.86
C LEU A 94 -3.86 22.88 -5.39
N GLY A 95 -2.69 23.41 -5.75
CA GLY A 95 -2.22 24.72 -5.31
C GLY A 95 -1.62 24.78 -3.90
N LYS A 96 -1.55 23.65 -3.17
CA LYS A 96 -0.80 23.54 -1.91
C LYS A 96 0.62 22.99 -2.18
N PRO A 97 1.62 23.39 -1.39
CA PRO A 97 2.99 22.94 -1.56
C PRO A 97 3.19 21.52 -0.99
N VAL A 98 2.41 20.55 -1.50
CA VAL A 98 2.45 19.15 -1.07
C VAL A 98 2.39 18.25 -2.30
N ARG A 99 3.39 17.39 -2.42
CA ARG A 99 3.43 16.33 -3.44
C ARG A 99 2.81 15.06 -2.89
N LEU A 100 2.19 14.28 -3.75
CA LEU A 100 1.57 13.01 -3.38
C LEU A 100 2.03 11.89 -4.31
N THR A 101 2.45 10.77 -3.74
CA THR A 101 2.84 9.57 -4.49
C THR A 101 2.15 8.34 -3.94
N GLU A 102 1.47 7.61 -4.81
CA GLU A 102 0.98 6.26 -4.54
C GLU A 102 2.03 5.25 -5.00
N ILE A 103 2.54 4.41 -4.09
CA ILE A 103 3.38 3.27 -4.45
C ILE A 103 2.55 2.00 -4.26
N ALA A 104 2.44 1.21 -5.32
CA ALA A 104 1.62 0.01 -5.38
C ALA A 104 2.49 -1.25 -5.59
N PRO A 105 3.02 -1.84 -4.53
CA PRO A 105 3.83 -3.05 -4.63
C PRO A 105 3.01 -4.28 -5.03
N GLY A 106 3.67 -5.20 -5.75
CA GLY A 106 3.27 -6.59 -5.86
C GLY A 106 3.69 -7.40 -4.63
N ALA A 107 4.18 -8.62 -4.85
CA ALA A 107 4.62 -9.50 -3.76
C ALA A 107 5.95 -9.02 -3.18
N VAL A 108 5.92 -8.60 -1.91
CA VAL A 108 7.10 -8.22 -1.13
C VAL A 108 7.25 -9.20 0.02
N GLU A 109 8.41 -9.84 0.13
CA GLU A 109 8.71 -10.74 1.24
C GLU A 109 8.97 -9.94 2.51
N THR A 110 8.03 -10.04 3.44
CA THR A 110 8.04 -9.37 4.74
C THR A 110 7.17 -10.19 5.70
N GLU A 111 6.98 -9.73 6.92
CA GLU A 111 6.02 -10.34 7.87
C GLU A 111 4.55 -10.26 7.42
N PHE A 112 4.25 -9.59 6.31
CA PHE A 112 2.87 -9.41 5.81
C PHE A 112 2.14 -10.74 5.64
N SER A 113 2.76 -11.73 4.99
CA SER A 113 2.15 -13.04 4.76
C SER A 113 1.98 -13.82 6.06
N LEU A 114 2.93 -13.72 6.98
CA LEU A 114 2.85 -14.35 8.30
C LEU A 114 1.67 -13.78 9.11
N VAL A 115 1.54 -12.46 9.15
CA VAL A 115 0.41 -11.77 9.81
C VAL A 115 -0.92 -12.15 9.16
N ARG A 116 -0.98 -12.22 7.83
CA ARG A 116 -2.17 -12.59 7.06
C ARG A 116 -2.70 -13.96 7.43
N PHE A 117 -1.81 -14.92 7.63
CA PHE A 117 -2.15 -16.31 7.93
C PHE A 117 -2.06 -16.64 9.43
N GLY A 118 -2.08 -15.64 10.31
CA GLY A 118 -2.17 -15.83 11.76
C GLY A 118 -0.95 -16.56 12.35
N GLY A 119 0.23 -16.42 11.73
CA GLY A 119 1.47 -17.04 12.17
C GLY A 119 1.79 -18.37 11.47
N ASP A 120 0.98 -18.82 10.53
CA ASP A 120 1.25 -20.04 9.74
C ASP A 120 2.38 -19.78 8.73
N GLN A 121 3.59 -20.22 9.12
CA GLN A 121 4.81 -20.03 8.33
C GLN A 121 4.76 -20.77 7.00
N GLN A 122 4.21 -21.98 6.97
CA GLN A 122 4.14 -22.78 5.73
C GLN A 122 3.25 -22.11 4.69
N ARG A 123 2.11 -21.56 5.09
CA ARG A 123 1.23 -20.79 4.20
C ARG A 123 1.86 -19.48 3.77
N ALA A 124 2.62 -18.83 4.66
CA ALA A 124 3.32 -17.60 4.36
C ALA A 124 4.40 -17.81 3.29
N ASP A 125 5.22 -18.85 3.45
CA ASP A 125 6.31 -19.19 2.51
C ASP A 125 5.76 -19.59 1.14
N ALA A 126 4.67 -20.35 1.09
CA ALA A 126 4.01 -20.77 -0.14
C ALA A 126 3.52 -19.59 -1.00
N VAL A 127 3.39 -18.39 -0.44
CA VAL A 127 3.08 -17.18 -1.21
C VAL A 127 4.18 -16.85 -2.20
N TYR A 128 5.43 -17.14 -1.90
CA TYR A 128 6.59 -16.76 -2.69
C TYR A 128 7.19 -17.89 -3.54
N GLU A 129 6.63 -19.11 -3.44
CA GLU A 129 7.10 -20.26 -4.21
C GLU A 129 7.12 -19.96 -5.72
N GLY A 130 8.24 -20.35 -6.37
CA GLY A 130 8.45 -20.24 -7.81
C GLY A 130 8.77 -18.85 -8.34
N MET A 131 8.95 -17.84 -7.46
CA MET A 131 9.39 -16.50 -7.88
C MET A 131 10.41 -15.91 -6.91
N THR A 132 11.19 -14.95 -7.37
CA THR A 132 12.00 -14.07 -6.52
C THR A 132 11.13 -12.87 -6.14
N PRO A 133 10.66 -12.75 -4.88
CA PRO A 133 9.83 -11.62 -4.45
C PRO A 133 10.65 -10.33 -4.38
N LEU A 134 9.97 -9.19 -4.31
CA LEU A 134 10.58 -7.95 -3.84
C LEU A 134 10.92 -8.07 -2.35
N VAL A 135 11.87 -7.27 -1.91
CA VAL A 135 12.18 -7.08 -0.49
C VAL A 135 11.85 -5.66 -0.03
N ALA A 136 11.79 -5.44 1.27
CA ALA A 136 11.47 -4.12 1.82
C ALA A 136 12.42 -3.01 1.32
N ALA A 137 13.69 -3.34 1.07
CA ALA A 137 14.68 -2.42 0.54
C ALA A 137 14.30 -1.88 -0.85
N ASP A 138 13.74 -2.72 -1.73
CA ASP A 138 13.30 -2.29 -3.07
C ASP A 138 12.24 -1.18 -2.97
N ILE A 139 11.33 -1.29 -2.02
CA ILE A 139 10.30 -0.29 -1.78
C ILE A 139 10.88 0.98 -1.15
N ALA A 140 11.81 0.82 -0.23
CA ALA A 140 12.49 1.96 0.42
C ALA A 140 13.31 2.80 -0.58
N GLU A 141 13.98 2.16 -1.55
CA GLU A 141 14.69 2.86 -2.63
C GLU A 141 13.73 3.67 -3.51
N VAL A 142 12.56 3.13 -3.84
CA VAL A 142 11.52 3.85 -4.60
C VAL A 142 11.00 5.04 -3.80
N ILE A 143 10.80 4.92 -2.48
CA ILE A 143 10.43 6.04 -1.61
C ILE A 143 11.53 7.11 -1.64
N GLY A 144 12.79 6.73 -1.53
CA GLY A 144 13.95 7.62 -1.63
C GLY A 144 14.00 8.35 -2.97
N PHE A 145 13.73 7.63 -4.07
CA PHE A 145 13.65 8.23 -5.39
C PHE A 145 12.57 9.32 -5.47
N VAL A 146 11.34 9.08 -5.04
CA VAL A 146 10.29 10.11 -5.11
C VAL A 146 10.54 11.27 -4.15
N ALA A 147 11.10 11.01 -2.98
CA ALA A 147 11.44 12.04 -2.00
C ALA A 147 12.50 13.02 -2.54
N SER A 148 13.45 12.52 -3.32
CA SER A 148 14.55 13.33 -3.91
C SER A 148 14.14 14.12 -5.17
N ARG A 149 12.89 14.05 -5.64
CA ARG A 149 12.47 14.85 -6.80
C ARG A 149 12.34 16.33 -6.45
N PRO A 150 12.62 17.24 -7.42
CA PRO A 150 12.37 18.65 -7.22
C PRO A 150 10.92 18.95 -6.86
N SER A 151 10.67 20.00 -6.10
CA SER A 151 9.35 20.36 -5.54
C SER A 151 8.22 20.51 -6.58
N HIS A 152 8.55 20.87 -7.81
CA HIS A 152 7.59 21.00 -8.91
C HIS A 152 7.29 19.67 -9.63
N VAL A 153 8.01 18.59 -9.30
CA VAL A 153 7.85 17.26 -9.90
C VAL A 153 7.04 16.37 -8.95
N ASN A 154 5.81 16.05 -9.33
CA ASN A 154 5.00 15.07 -8.62
C ASN A 154 5.01 13.75 -9.40
N VAL A 155 5.49 12.70 -8.79
CA VAL A 155 5.34 11.33 -9.31
C VAL A 155 4.05 10.80 -8.74
N ASP A 156 2.98 10.74 -9.54
CA ASP A 156 1.65 10.42 -9.02
C ASP A 156 1.54 8.97 -8.56
N GLN A 157 2.10 8.03 -9.34
CA GLN A 157 1.94 6.61 -9.06
C GLN A 157 3.13 5.80 -9.57
N ILE A 158 3.55 4.82 -8.76
CA ILE A 158 4.52 3.79 -9.14
C ILE A 158 3.94 2.42 -8.82
N VAL A 159 3.83 1.57 -9.84
CA VAL A 159 3.50 0.15 -9.66
C VAL A 159 4.79 -0.64 -9.80
N ILE A 160 5.16 -1.40 -8.78
CA ILE A 160 6.39 -2.20 -8.76
C ILE A 160 6.06 -3.66 -8.44
N ARG A 161 6.52 -4.58 -9.25
CA ARG A 161 6.29 -6.03 -9.10
C ARG A 161 7.60 -6.80 -9.19
N PRO A 162 7.68 -7.97 -8.58
CA PRO A 162 8.67 -8.96 -9.00
C PRO A 162 8.57 -9.19 -10.52
N ARG A 163 9.70 -9.41 -11.17
CA ARG A 163 9.72 -9.73 -12.60
C ARG A 163 8.80 -10.91 -12.96
N ASP A 164 8.69 -11.86 -12.06
CA ASP A 164 7.96 -13.10 -12.23
C ASP A 164 6.46 -13.00 -11.85
N GLN A 165 5.97 -11.82 -11.54
CA GLN A 165 4.57 -11.54 -11.23
C GLN A 165 3.92 -10.64 -12.29
N ALA A 166 2.90 -11.14 -12.99
CA ALA A 166 2.15 -10.40 -14.00
C ALA A 166 0.94 -9.63 -13.41
N THR A 167 0.17 -10.28 -12.53
CA THR A 167 -0.99 -9.70 -11.83
C THR A 167 -0.98 -10.08 -10.35
N ALA A 168 -1.95 -9.61 -9.58
CA ALA A 168 -2.09 -9.97 -8.16
C ALA A 168 -2.21 -11.49 -7.94
N SER A 169 -2.77 -12.22 -8.92
CA SER A 169 -3.00 -13.68 -8.85
C SER A 169 -2.11 -14.49 -9.80
N ARG A 170 -1.57 -13.88 -10.85
CA ARG A 170 -0.83 -14.60 -11.91
C ARG A 170 0.67 -14.37 -11.77
N ARG A 171 1.41 -15.46 -11.55
CA ARG A 171 2.87 -15.46 -11.40
C ARG A 171 3.48 -16.77 -11.90
N VAL A 172 4.80 -16.79 -12.10
CA VAL A 172 5.54 -18.01 -12.40
C VAL A 172 5.32 -19.02 -11.25
N GLY A 173 5.13 -20.31 -11.59
CA GLY A 173 4.88 -21.38 -10.62
C GLY A 173 3.43 -21.53 -10.15
N ARG A 174 2.53 -20.62 -10.53
CA ARG A 174 1.06 -20.76 -10.35
C ARG A 174 0.35 -20.35 -11.63
N SER A 175 -0.29 -21.31 -12.26
CA SER A 175 -1.23 -21.09 -13.37
C SER A 175 -2.62 -20.82 -12.85
#